data_be0a40be729a5e442ae6b2d138f98382
#
_entry.id   be0a40be729a5e442ae6b2d138f98382
#
_cell.length_a   1.000
_cell.length_b   1.000
_cell.length_c   1.000
_cell.angle_alpha   90.00
_cell.angle_beta   90.00
_cell.angle_gamma   90.00
#
_symmetry.space_group_name_H-M   'P 1'
#
loop_
_entity.id
_entity.type
_entity.pdbx_description
1 polymer ?
#
loop_
_entity_poly.entity_id
_entity_poly.type
_entity_poly.pdbx_seq_one_letter_code
_entity_poly.pdbx_strand_id
1 'polypeptide(L)'
;MWGIGTHKAKAAPPAPARPVLDLSGPRLRRAFENLVESADESGGVERYVGALALKASLFEEVLGKGRVRELTETEFYDLAAFITPVRRRIGAWLGRNGFPALRGRLEALLNGWSDLATTDRRVADFVASFPADREHRWARDLAAEVLHFTAPDRYPLMTRWMWDTRVNTGVLREIWHTADDREPGTIAVGDGFATFVTLREELEGFLQSNGVYRDLPYYVDLLCAHIYAAYINDKGGQYLHADFCGPAKVDAMAHTRRLLGLDAVDTESGRTRLKLIDGEAYVLGEPRRLSS
;
A
#
# COMPACT_ATOMS: atom_id res chain seq x y z
N MET A 1 16.50 60.30 2.98
CA MET A 1 17.22 59.02 3.15
C MET A 1 16.20 57.95 3.45
N TRP A 2 15.96 57.10 2.52
CA TRP A 2 15.01 55.95 2.65
C TRP A 2 15.85 54.71 2.85
N GLY A 3 15.76 54.09 4.04
CA GLY A 3 16.44 52.85 4.35
C GLY A 3 15.76 51.66 3.74
N ILE A 4 16.39 50.98 2.80
CA ILE A 4 15.95 49.72 2.21
C ILE A 4 16.24 48.61 3.24
N GLY A 5 15.22 48.15 3.94
CA GLY A 5 15.31 46.99 4.80
C GLY A 5 15.47 45.72 3.98
N THR A 6 16.65 45.11 3.99
CA THR A 6 16.86 43.78 3.39
C THR A 6 16.20 42.72 4.25
N HIS A 7 15.04 42.20 3.79
CA HIS A 7 14.45 41.00 4.35
C HIS A 7 15.39 39.82 4.07
N LYS A 8 16.10 39.37 5.10
CA LYS A 8 16.85 38.13 5.07
C LYS A 8 15.84 36.97 4.90
N ALA A 9 15.81 36.35 3.75
CA ALA A 9 15.01 35.15 3.51
C ALA A 9 15.43 34.09 4.55
N LYS A 10 14.46 33.64 5.33
CA LYS A 10 14.65 32.56 6.30
C LYS A 10 15.00 31.29 5.51
N ALA A 11 16.22 30.78 5.70
CA ALA A 11 16.65 29.55 5.05
C ALA A 11 15.65 28.44 5.33
N ALA A 12 15.25 27.72 4.28
CA ALA A 12 14.39 26.53 4.44
C ALA A 12 15.07 25.54 5.40
N PRO A 13 14.32 24.89 6.28
CA PRO A 13 14.90 23.86 7.15
C PRO A 13 15.56 22.79 6.27
N PRO A 14 16.72 22.24 6.72
CA PRO A 14 17.38 21.16 5.99
C PRO A 14 16.42 20.02 5.80
N ALA A 15 16.43 19.40 4.60
CA ALA A 15 15.66 18.19 4.33
C ALA A 15 15.98 17.15 5.42
N PRO A 16 14.98 16.43 5.93
CA PRO A 16 15.22 15.40 6.94
C PRO A 16 16.26 14.41 6.42
N ALA A 17 17.25 14.08 7.27
CA ALA A 17 18.28 13.11 6.92
C ALA A 17 17.60 11.79 6.52
N ARG A 18 18.07 11.22 5.42
CA ARG A 18 17.54 9.96 4.88
C ARG A 18 17.80 8.85 5.91
N PRO A 19 16.79 8.06 6.32
CA PRO A 19 17.01 6.98 7.28
C PRO A 19 17.92 5.91 6.67
N VAL A 20 18.79 5.31 7.48
CA VAL A 20 19.58 4.15 7.11
C VAL A 20 18.81 2.91 7.55
N LEU A 21 18.58 1.98 6.63
CA LEU A 21 17.92 0.71 6.90
C LEU A 21 18.97 -0.41 6.90
N ASP A 22 18.96 -1.22 7.94
CA ASP A 22 19.83 -2.38 8.06
C ASP A 22 19.05 -3.64 7.66
N LEU A 23 19.03 -3.94 6.35
CA LEU A 23 18.25 -5.03 5.78
C LEU A 23 19.08 -6.31 5.65
N SER A 24 18.46 -7.45 5.99
CA SER A 24 19.08 -8.77 5.91
C SER A 24 19.01 -9.36 4.49
N GLY A 25 20.12 -9.33 3.77
CA GLY A 25 20.23 -9.96 2.45
C GLY A 25 19.81 -11.44 2.41
N PRO A 26 20.22 -12.28 3.39
CA PRO A 26 19.77 -13.68 3.45
C PRO A 26 18.26 -13.85 3.65
N ARG A 27 17.61 -13.01 4.47
CA ARG A 27 16.15 -13.06 4.65
C ARG A 27 15.42 -12.63 3.39
N LEU A 28 15.88 -11.56 2.74
CA LEU A 28 15.32 -11.10 1.47
C LEU A 28 15.43 -12.16 0.37
N ARG A 29 16.58 -12.83 0.25
CA ARG A 29 16.77 -13.89 -0.73
C ARG A 29 15.81 -15.05 -0.52
N ARG A 30 15.71 -15.56 0.71
CA ARG A 30 14.75 -16.62 1.06
C ARG A 30 13.30 -16.21 0.75
N ALA A 31 12.94 -14.97 1.08
CA ALA A 31 11.58 -14.46 0.81
C ALA A 31 11.30 -14.38 -0.69
N PHE A 32 12.27 -13.96 -1.50
CA PHE A 32 12.12 -13.88 -2.94
C PHE A 32 12.03 -15.28 -3.59
N GLU A 33 12.86 -16.22 -3.17
CA GLU A 33 12.80 -17.62 -3.61
C GLU A 33 11.45 -18.24 -3.28
N ASN A 34 10.95 -18.06 -2.04
CA ASN A 34 9.63 -18.53 -1.62
C ASN A 34 8.48 -17.86 -2.40
N LEU A 35 8.60 -16.57 -2.73
CA LEU A 35 7.62 -15.88 -3.57
C LEU A 35 7.52 -16.52 -4.96
N VAL A 36 8.67 -16.75 -5.61
CA VAL A 36 8.74 -17.36 -6.94
C VAL A 36 8.13 -18.76 -6.92
N GLU A 37 8.52 -19.60 -5.96
CA GLU A 37 7.98 -20.95 -5.80
C GLU A 37 6.47 -20.94 -5.53
N SER A 38 6.00 -20.08 -4.61
CA SER A 38 4.57 -19.98 -4.27
C SER A 38 3.71 -19.47 -5.42
N ALA A 39 4.27 -18.61 -6.28
CA ALA A 39 3.54 -18.06 -7.41
C ALA A 39 3.49 -19.03 -8.61
N ASP A 40 4.42 -19.98 -8.72
CA ASP A 40 4.55 -20.87 -9.87
C ASP A 40 3.27 -21.69 -10.10
N GLU A 41 2.68 -22.26 -9.06
CA GLU A 41 1.41 -23.01 -9.13
C GLU A 41 0.24 -22.19 -9.71
N SER A 42 0.30 -20.85 -9.62
CA SER A 42 -0.74 -19.93 -10.08
C SER A 42 -0.37 -19.15 -11.34
N GLY A 43 0.68 -19.58 -12.05
CA GLY A 43 1.08 -19.03 -13.35
C GLY A 43 2.17 -17.96 -13.30
N GLY A 44 2.94 -17.94 -12.20
CA GLY A 44 4.14 -17.13 -12.06
C GLY A 44 3.91 -15.74 -11.46
N VAL A 45 5.02 -15.10 -11.10
CA VAL A 45 5.04 -13.78 -10.44
C VAL A 45 4.46 -12.69 -11.35
N GLU A 46 4.70 -12.77 -12.66
CA GLU A 46 4.27 -11.78 -13.65
C GLU A 46 2.75 -11.58 -13.69
N ARG A 47 1.96 -12.59 -13.37
CA ARG A 47 0.50 -12.46 -13.29
C ARG A 47 0.05 -11.53 -12.17
N TYR A 48 0.74 -11.58 -11.05
CA TYR A 48 0.46 -10.70 -9.91
C TYR A 48 0.94 -9.27 -10.18
N VAL A 49 2.09 -9.13 -10.79
CA VAL A 49 2.64 -7.84 -11.25
C VAL A 49 1.69 -7.19 -12.25
N GLY A 50 1.21 -7.94 -13.25
CA GLY A 50 0.20 -7.46 -14.20
C GLY A 50 -1.12 -7.05 -13.54
N ALA A 51 -1.56 -7.78 -12.52
CA ALA A 51 -2.76 -7.42 -11.75
C ALA A 51 -2.57 -6.14 -10.92
N LEU A 52 -1.36 -5.90 -10.36
CA LEU A 52 -1.02 -4.64 -9.69
C LEU A 52 -0.95 -3.47 -10.67
N ALA A 53 -0.37 -3.67 -11.84
CA ALA A 53 -0.35 -2.67 -12.89
C ALA A 53 -1.79 -2.29 -13.34
N LEU A 54 -2.68 -3.28 -13.49
CA LEU A 54 -4.10 -3.03 -13.77
C LEU A 54 -4.77 -2.24 -12.65
N LYS A 55 -4.53 -2.61 -11.38
CA LYS A 55 -5.02 -1.84 -10.23
C LYS A 55 -4.55 -0.39 -10.29
N ALA A 56 -3.25 -0.16 -10.56
CA ALA A 56 -2.71 1.20 -10.68
C ALA A 56 -3.34 1.99 -11.83
N SER A 57 -3.55 1.37 -12.98
CA SER A 57 -4.21 2.03 -14.12
C SER A 57 -5.64 2.47 -13.78
N LEU A 58 -6.40 1.65 -13.03
CA LEU A 58 -7.75 2.01 -12.57
C LEU A 58 -7.72 3.19 -11.60
N PHE A 59 -6.76 3.21 -10.66
CA PHE A 59 -6.62 4.34 -9.73
C PHE A 59 -6.19 5.62 -10.46
N GLU A 60 -5.23 5.55 -11.37
CA GLU A 60 -4.81 6.70 -12.17
C GLU A 60 -5.96 7.21 -13.06
N GLU A 61 -6.70 6.31 -13.69
CA GLU A 61 -7.86 6.68 -14.51
C GLU A 61 -8.90 7.46 -13.73
N VAL A 62 -9.21 7.04 -12.50
CA VAL A 62 -10.30 7.62 -11.71
C VAL A 62 -9.84 8.84 -10.89
N LEU A 63 -8.63 8.80 -10.34
CA LEU A 63 -8.14 9.82 -9.39
C LEU A 63 -7.06 10.74 -9.96
N GLY A 64 -6.34 10.28 -10.98
CA GLY A 64 -5.20 11.00 -11.57
C GLY A 64 -5.59 12.31 -12.22
N LYS A 65 -4.60 13.20 -12.38
CA LYS A 65 -4.75 14.48 -13.12
C LYS A 65 -5.90 15.38 -12.64
N GLY A 66 -6.19 15.31 -11.33
CA GLY A 66 -7.24 16.13 -10.70
C GLY A 66 -8.67 15.60 -10.84
N ARG A 67 -8.87 14.44 -11.47
CA ARG A 67 -10.21 13.83 -11.64
C ARG A 67 -10.91 13.45 -10.34
N VAL A 68 -10.20 13.39 -9.25
CA VAL A 68 -10.80 13.19 -7.91
C VAL A 68 -11.96 14.16 -7.60
N ARG A 69 -11.99 15.33 -8.24
CA ARG A 69 -13.11 16.30 -8.11
C ARG A 69 -14.40 15.81 -8.72
N GLU A 70 -14.30 14.98 -9.73
CA GLU A 70 -15.42 14.40 -10.49
C GLU A 70 -15.75 12.98 -9.99
N LEU A 71 -14.98 12.46 -9.04
CA LEU A 71 -15.15 11.12 -8.47
C LEU A 71 -16.60 10.92 -8.01
N THR A 72 -17.22 9.88 -8.52
CA THR A 72 -18.55 9.42 -8.11
C THR A 72 -18.43 8.42 -6.96
N GLU A 73 -19.52 8.23 -6.21
CA GLU A 73 -19.58 7.25 -5.12
C GLU A 73 -19.37 5.82 -5.66
N THR A 74 -19.94 5.50 -6.81
CA THR A 74 -19.77 4.19 -7.47
C THR A 74 -18.32 3.93 -7.83
N GLU A 75 -17.65 4.87 -8.50
CA GLU A 75 -16.22 4.74 -8.84
C GLU A 75 -15.36 4.60 -7.58
N PHE A 76 -15.70 5.29 -6.49
CA PHE A 76 -15.00 5.13 -5.23
C PHE A 76 -15.17 3.72 -4.67
N TYR A 77 -16.38 3.14 -4.70
CA TYR A 77 -16.59 1.75 -4.25
C TYR A 77 -15.82 0.76 -5.10
N ASP A 78 -15.71 0.98 -6.42
CA ASP A 78 -14.88 0.17 -7.31
C ASP A 78 -13.41 0.17 -6.85
N LEU A 79 -12.85 1.34 -6.55
CA LEU A 79 -11.49 1.45 -6.02
C LEU A 79 -11.35 0.86 -4.61
N ALA A 80 -12.30 1.14 -3.72
CA ALA A 80 -12.28 0.65 -2.33
C ALA A 80 -12.32 -0.88 -2.24
N ALA A 81 -12.90 -1.56 -3.23
CA ALA A 81 -12.90 -3.02 -3.30
C ALA A 81 -11.49 -3.61 -3.36
N PHE A 82 -10.52 -2.88 -3.92
CA PHE A 82 -9.10 -3.27 -3.96
C PHE A 82 -8.33 -2.95 -2.67
N ILE A 83 -8.97 -2.32 -1.67
CA ILE A 83 -8.31 -1.93 -0.42
C ILE A 83 -8.94 -2.69 0.73
N THR A 84 -8.36 -3.83 1.07
CA THR A 84 -8.94 -4.80 2.03
C THR A 84 -9.38 -4.20 3.37
N PRO A 85 -8.60 -3.32 4.07
CA PRO A 85 -9.06 -2.73 5.31
C PRO A 85 -10.19 -1.70 5.13
N VAL A 86 -10.30 -1.08 3.95
CA VAL A 86 -11.30 -0.05 3.64
C VAL A 86 -12.63 -0.67 3.28
N ARG A 87 -12.66 -1.62 2.34
CA ARG A 87 -13.89 -2.24 1.80
C ARG A 87 -14.81 -2.82 2.87
N ARG A 88 -14.25 -3.20 4.03
CA ARG A 88 -15.02 -3.80 5.14
C ARG A 88 -15.68 -2.78 6.07
N ARG A 89 -15.31 -1.50 5.98
CA ARG A 89 -15.69 -0.49 7.00
C ARG A 89 -16.20 0.82 6.43
N ILE A 90 -15.92 1.07 5.15
CA ILE A 90 -16.20 2.37 4.54
C ILE A 90 -17.70 2.65 4.40
N GLY A 91 -18.52 1.63 4.13
CA GLY A 91 -19.97 1.79 3.97
C GLY A 91 -20.63 2.38 5.23
N ALA A 92 -20.29 1.87 6.42
CA ALA A 92 -20.79 2.40 7.68
C ALA A 92 -20.36 3.86 7.91
N TRP A 93 -19.14 4.23 7.47
CA TRP A 93 -18.69 5.62 7.57
C TRP A 93 -19.40 6.52 6.57
N LEU A 94 -19.58 6.09 5.32
CA LEU A 94 -20.29 6.83 4.28
C LEU A 94 -21.77 7.05 4.64
N GLY A 95 -22.43 6.04 5.18
CA GLY A 95 -23.81 6.16 5.65
C GLY A 95 -24.02 7.25 6.72
N ARG A 96 -23.00 7.53 7.54
CA ARG A 96 -23.07 8.59 8.57
C ARG A 96 -22.61 9.97 8.07
N ASN A 97 -21.65 10.03 7.15
CA ASN A 97 -20.97 11.29 6.78
C ASN A 97 -21.25 11.73 5.35
N GLY A 98 -21.72 10.83 4.49
CA GLY A 98 -21.96 11.06 3.09
C GLY A 98 -20.68 11.02 2.23
N PHE A 99 -20.85 10.66 0.96
CA PHE A 99 -19.75 10.58 0.00
C PHE A 99 -19.06 11.94 -0.29
N PRO A 100 -19.77 13.09 -0.38
CA PRO A 100 -19.12 14.37 -0.60
C PRO A 100 -18.04 14.72 0.44
N ALA A 101 -18.25 14.32 1.70
CA ALA A 101 -17.27 14.54 2.77
C ALA A 101 -15.98 13.72 2.52
N LEU A 102 -16.08 12.48 2.04
CA LEU A 102 -14.92 11.65 1.69
C LEU A 102 -14.21 12.20 0.46
N ARG A 103 -14.96 12.55 -0.60
CA ARG A 103 -14.38 13.12 -1.82
C ARG A 103 -13.56 14.37 -1.53
N GLY A 104 -14.06 15.29 -0.71
CA GLY A 104 -13.31 16.48 -0.32
C GLY A 104 -12.00 16.16 0.42
N ARG A 105 -11.98 15.11 1.25
CA ARG A 105 -10.75 14.65 1.93
C ARG A 105 -9.76 14.03 0.94
N LEU A 106 -10.23 13.24 -0.02
CA LEU A 106 -9.38 12.66 -1.07
C LEU A 106 -8.81 13.75 -1.98
N GLU A 107 -9.60 14.77 -2.30
CA GLU A 107 -9.13 15.94 -3.05
C GLU A 107 -8.02 16.67 -2.28
N ALA A 108 -8.19 16.91 -0.99
CA ALA A 108 -7.17 17.54 -0.16
C ALA A 108 -5.89 16.70 -0.06
N LEU A 109 -6.01 15.35 0.04
CA LEU A 109 -4.87 14.43 0.04
C LEU A 109 -4.07 14.49 -1.26
N LEU A 110 -4.77 14.52 -2.40
CA LEU A 110 -4.16 14.53 -3.73
C LEU A 110 -3.74 15.92 -4.19
N ASN A 111 -4.23 16.98 -3.56
CA ASN A 111 -3.80 18.34 -3.89
C ASN A 111 -2.31 18.52 -3.56
N GLY A 112 -1.54 19.05 -4.53
CA GLY A 112 -0.10 19.20 -4.40
C GLY A 112 0.67 17.86 -4.45
N TRP A 113 0.11 16.80 -5.03
CA TRP A 113 0.71 15.48 -5.16
C TRP A 113 2.11 15.49 -5.83
N SER A 114 2.43 16.51 -6.64
CA SER A 114 3.74 16.67 -7.28
C SER A 114 4.83 17.12 -6.31
N ASP A 115 4.48 17.71 -5.15
CA ASP A 115 5.42 18.12 -4.11
C ASP A 115 5.55 17.01 -3.05
N LEU A 116 6.57 16.18 -3.21
CA LEU A 116 6.83 15.05 -2.32
C LEU A 116 7.21 15.48 -0.90
N ALA A 117 7.74 16.69 -0.71
CA ALA A 117 8.11 17.19 0.62
C ALA A 117 6.87 17.41 1.52
N THR A 118 5.68 17.53 0.93
CA THR A 118 4.43 17.69 1.68
C THR A 118 3.73 16.37 2.01
N THR A 119 4.26 15.23 1.58
CA THR A 119 3.58 13.92 1.67
C THR A 119 3.18 13.57 3.10
N ASP A 120 4.12 13.60 4.04
CA ASP A 120 3.84 13.26 5.44
C ASP A 120 2.75 14.15 6.04
N ARG A 121 2.80 15.46 5.77
CA ARG A 121 1.76 16.39 6.23
C ARG A 121 0.40 16.06 5.62
N ARG A 122 0.31 15.85 4.30
CA ARG A 122 -0.96 15.54 3.64
C ARG A 122 -1.57 14.23 4.15
N VAL A 123 -0.75 13.21 4.37
CA VAL A 123 -1.20 11.94 4.97
C VAL A 123 -1.65 12.14 6.41
N ALA A 124 -0.89 12.89 7.21
CA ALA A 124 -1.26 13.20 8.60
C ALA A 124 -2.58 13.98 8.68
N ASP A 125 -2.74 15.03 7.85
CA ASP A 125 -3.97 15.83 7.77
C ASP A 125 -5.18 14.98 7.34
N PHE A 126 -4.98 14.10 6.36
CA PHE A 126 -6.01 13.16 5.92
C PHE A 126 -6.44 12.23 7.07
N VAL A 127 -5.49 11.59 7.72
CA VAL A 127 -5.78 10.68 8.85
C VAL A 127 -6.44 11.42 10.02
N ALA A 128 -5.97 12.61 10.36
CA ALA A 128 -6.53 13.44 11.42
C ALA A 128 -7.97 13.93 11.13
N SER A 129 -8.39 13.89 9.85
CA SER A 129 -9.77 14.22 9.49
C SER A 129 -10.80 13.14 9.85
N PHE A 130 -10.35 11.96 10.30
CA PHE A 130 -11.19 10.86 10.79
C PHE A 130 -11.05 10.71 12.31
N PRO A 131 -12.03 10.10 13.00
CA PRO A 131 -11.91 9.81 14.43
C PRO A 131 -10.64 9.00 14.76
N ALA A 132 -9.95 9.36 15.82
CA ALA A 132 -8.70 8.74 16.26
C ALA A 132 -8.98 7.45 17.08
N ASP A 133 -9.73 6.51 16.53
CA ASP A 133 -10.10 5.25 17.16
C ASP A 133 -9.68 4.02 16.36
N ARG A 134 -9.95 2.83 16.89
CA ARG A 134 -9.59 1.56 16.25
C ARG A 134 -10.39 1.31 14.97
N GLU A 135 -11.63 1.81 14.89
CA GLU A 135 -12.50 1.56 13.75
C GLU A 135 -12.07 2.34 12.51
N HIS A 136 -11.42 3.51 12.69
CA HIS A 136 -10.97 4.38 11.61
C HIS A 136 -9.49 4.21 11.22
N ARG A 137 -8.79 3.19 11.74
CA ARG A 137 -7.39 2.92 11.36
C ARG A 137 -7.18 2.68 9.86
N TRP A 138 -8.22 2.29 9.15
CA TRP A 138 -8.20 2.13 7.70
C TRP A 138 -7.91 3.43 6.94
N ALA A 139 -8.10 4.59 7.55
CA ALA A 139 -7.85 5.89 6.91
C ALA A 139 -6.40 6.03 6.44
N ARG A 140 -5.43 5.56 7.25
CA ARG A 140 -4.02 5.56 6.85
C ARG A 140 -3.77 4.64 5.65
N ASP A 141 -4.35 3.45 5.66
CA ASP A 141 -4.19 2.50 4.56
C ASP A 141 -4.86 3.04 3.28
N LEU A 142 -6.03 3.71 3.39
CA LEU A 142 -6.66 4.39 2.27
C LEU A 142 -5.77 5.48 1.68
N ALA A 143 -5.19 6.35 2.51
CA ALA A 143 -4.29 7.41 2.04
C ALA A 143 -3.06 6.82 1.32
N ALA A 144 -2.44 5.79 1.89
CA ALA A 144 -1.28 5.11 1.34
C ALA A 144 -1.57 4.49 -0.03
N GLU A 145 -2.66 3.74 -0.14
CA GLU A 145 -3.07 3.06 -1.38
C GLU A 145 -3.48 4.06 -2.47
N VAL A 146 -4.22 5.11 -2.11
CA VAL A 146 -4.62 6.16 -3.04
C VAL A 146 -3.40 6.88 -3.62
N LEU A 147 -2.44 7.28 -2.80
CA LEU A 147 -1.23 7.95 -3.28
C LEU A 147 -0.40 7.01 -4.16
N HIS A 148 -0.16 5.78 -3.67
CA HIS A 148 0.68 4.81 -4.35
C HIS A 148 0.09 4.42 -5.72
N PHE A 149 -1.14 3.90 -5.76
CA PHE A 149 -1.72 3.41 -7.01
C PHE A 149 -2.13 4.50 -7.99
N THR A 150 -2.28 5.77 -7.55
CA THR A 150 -2.45 6.89 -8.47
C THR A 150 -1.15 7.33 -9.13
N ALA A 151 0.01 7.14 -8.46
CA ALA A 151 1.32 7.52 -8.98
C ALA A 151 2.43 6.62 -8.39
N PRO A 152 2.51 5.34 -8.79
CA PRO A 152 3.39 4.34 -8.17
C PRO A 152 4.88 4.69 -8.29
N ASP A 153 5.29 5.35 -9.36
CA ASP A 153 6.69 5.79 -9.53
C ASP A 153 7.10 6.84 -8.51
N ARG A 154 6.15 7.57 -7.94
CA ARG A 154 6.40 8.68 -7.02
C ARG A 154 6.22 8.32 -5.56
N TYR A 155 5.22 7.49 -5.26
CA TYR A 155 4.83 7.13 -3.92
C TYR A 155 5.07 5.65 -3.66
N PRO A 156 5.93 5.26 -2.72
CA PRO A 156 5.98 3.88 -2.23
C PRO A 156 4.66 3.53 -1.53
N LEU A 157 4.37 2.24 -1.40
CA LEU A 157 3.22 1.78 -0.63
C LEU A 157 3.50 1.94 0.88
N MET A 158 2.80 2.88 1.53
CA MET A 158 3.07 3.29 2.92
C MET A 158 2.03 2.75 3.91
N THR A 159 1.52 1.56 3.66
CA THR A 159 0.54 0.92 4.54
C THR A 159 1.14 0.48 5.87
N ARG A 160 0.28 0.27 6.87
CA ARG A 160 0.73 -0.15 8.20
C ARG A 160 1.37 -1.53 8.22
N TRP A 161 0.99 -2.41 7.32
CA TRP A 161 1.61 -3.73 7.22
C TRP A 161 3.01 -3.69 6.59
N MET A 162 3.36 -2.60 5.88
CA MET A 162 4.75 -2.34 5.47
C MET A 162 5.60 -1.94 6.67
N TRP A 163 5.14 -0.97 7.46
CA TRP A 163 5.78 -0.54 8.69
C TRP A 163 4.85 0.29 9.58
N ASP A 164 4.74 -0.08 10.86
CA ASP A 164 4.01 0.70 11.89
C ASP A 164 4.90 0.81 13.14
N THR A 165 5.51 1.98 13.35
CA THR A 165 6.41 2.24 14.48
C THR A 165 5.72 2.12 15.83
N ARG A 166 4.42 2.38 15.91
CA ARG A 166 3.68 2.36 17.19
C ARG A 166 3.58 0.97 17.78
N VAL A 167 3.54 -0.04 16.92
CA VAL A 167 3.45 -1.44 17.34
C VAL A 167 4.72 -2.23 16.99
N ASN A 168 5.69 -1.56 16.35
CA ASN A 168 6.97 -2.15 15.93
C ASN A 168 6.77 -3.42 15.12
N THR A 169 5.86 -3.39 14.12
CA THR A 169 5.52 -4.53 13.27
C THR A 169 5.44 -4.10 11.80
N GLY A 170 5.58 -5.07 10.91
CA GLY A 170 5.49 -4.89 9.46
C GLY A 170 6.66 -5.54 8.74
N VAL A 171 6.64 -5.45 7.41
CA VAL A 171 7.67 -6.02 6.55
C VAL A 171 9.07 -5.61 6.97
N LEU A 172 9.26 -4.31 7.29
CA LEU A 172 10.57 -3.79 7.68
C LEU A 172 11.16 -4.56 8.86
N ARG A 173 10.35 -4.97 9.84
CA ARG A 173 10.79 -5.80 10.97
C ARG A 173 11.24 -7.19 10.52
N GLU A 174 10.49 -7.82 9.63
CA GLU A 174 10.74 -9.19 9.18
C GLU A 174 12.05 -9.32 8.38
N ILE A 175 12.41 -8.26 7.67
CA ILE A 175 13.64 -8.21 6.88
C ILE A 175 14.78 -7.45 7.55
N TRP A 176 14.59 -6.99 8.80
CA TRP A 176 15.63 -6.29 9.54
C TRP A 176 16.80 -7.22 9.86
N HIS A 177 18.02 -6.71 9.69
CA HIS A 177 19.22 -7.46 10.04
C HIS A 177 19.34 -7.59 11.57
N THR A 178 19.69 -8.78 12.02
CA THR A 178 19.99 -9.04 13.43
C THR A 178 21.15 -10.03 13.52
N ALA A 179 22.06 -9.80 14.47
CA ALA A 179 23.07 -10.79 14.77
C ALA A 179 22.39 -12.11 15.22
N ASP A 180 22.86 -13.24 14.71
CA ASP A 180 22.40 -14.59 15.08
C ASP A 180 20.91 -14.90 14.73
N ASP A 181 20.32 -14.24 13.73
CA ASP A 181 18.93 -14.45 13.30
C ASP A 181 17.87 -14.29 14.43
N ARG A 182 18.18 -13.59 15.50
CA ARG A 182 17.23 -13.31 16.60
C ARG A 182 16.11 -12.38 16.11
N GLU A 183 15.01 -12.35 16.86
CA GLU A 183 13.98 -11.34 16.62
C GLU A 183 14.57 -9.92 16.88
N PRO A 184 14.35 -8.96 15.98
CA PRO A 184 14.81 -7.61 16.21
C PRO A 184 14.11 -7.00 17.43
N GLY A 185 14.84 -6.24 18.22
CA GLY A 185 14.31 -5.40 19.28
C GLY A 185 13.40 -4.29 18.72
N THR A 186 13.31 -3.18 19.42
CA THR A 186 12.63 -1.99 18.89
C THR A 186 13.48 -1.36 17.79
N ILE A 187 12.92 -1.21 16.59
CA ILE A 187 13.58 -0.57 15.46
C ILE A 187 13.34 0.94 15.57
N ALA A 188 14.40 1.72 15.75
CA ALA A 188 14.33 3.17 15.93
C ALA A 188 14.27 3.92 14.59
N VAL A 189 13.35 3.49 13.69
CA VAL A 189 13.11 4.12 12.39
C VAL A 189 11.66 4.56 12.32
N GLY A 190 11.43 5.82 11.94
CA GLY A 190 10.08 6.37 11.78
C GLY A 190 9.31 5.72 10.64
N ASP A 191 7.99 5.92 10.59
CA ASP A 191 7.13 5.43 9.52
C ASP A 191 6.63 6.56 8.60
N GLY A 192 7.49 7.56 8.38
CA GLY A 192 7.26 8.65 7.43
C GLY A 192 7.68 8.30 6.00
N PHE A 193 7.34 9.18 5.07
CA PHE A 193 7.58 9.03 3.63
C PHE A 193 9.03 8.67 3.29
N ALA A 194 10.00 9.34 3.91
CA ALA A 194 11.43 9.09 3.65
C ALA A 194 11.84 7.63 3.94
N THR A 195 11.29 7.02 4.99
CA THR A 195 11.55 5.61 5.32
C THR A 195 11.06 4.67 4.22
N PHE A 196 9.84 4.89 3.73
CA PHE A 196 9.28 4.04 2.67
C PHE A 196 9.97 4.25 1.33
N VAL A 197 10.44 5.47 1.02
CA VAL A 197 11.28 5.73 -0.15
C VAL A 197 12.58 4.95 -0.06
N THR A 198 13.28 5.03 1.08
CA THR A 198 14.53 4.28 1.28
C THR A 198 14.30 2.78 1.21
N LEU A 199 13.24 2.28 1.85
CA LEU A 199 12.87 0.86 1.79
C LEU A 199 12.65 0.39 0.36
N ARG A 200 11.88 1.16 -0.43
CA ARG A 200 11.65 0.84 -1.83
C ARG A 200 12.95 0.78 -2.63
N GLU A 201 13.82 1.78 -2.50
CA GLU A 201 15.08 1.82 -3.24
C GLU A 201 16.01 0.67 -2.89
N GLU A 202 16.12 0.30 -1.62
CA GLU A 202 16.90 -0.87 -1.19
C GLU A 202 16.32 -2.18 -1.78
N LEU A 203 14.99 -2.32 -1.79
CA LEU A 203 14.34 -3.50 -2.36
C LEU A 203 14.42 -3.53 -3.89
N GLU A 204 14.32 -2.39 -4.57
CA GLU A 204 14.54 -2.30 -6.01
C GLU A 204 15.99 -2.70 -6.37
N GLY A 205 16.99 -2.23 -5.60
CA GLY A 205 18.39 -2.62 -5.76
C GLY A 205 18.61 -4.13 -5.56
N PHE A 206 17.95 -4.70 -4.54
CA PHE A 206 17.96 -6.15 -4.32
C PHE A 206 17.34 -6.91 -5.49
N LEU A 207 16.16 -6.50 -5.97
CA LEU A 207 15.48 -7.14 -7.12
C LEU A 207 16.31 -7.05 -8.40
N GLN A 208 16.93 -5.89 -8.68
CA GLN A 208 17.83 -5.71 -9.83
C GLN A 208 19.03 -6.64 -9.75
N SER A 209 19.61 -6.83 -8.57
CA SER A 209 20.72 -7.77 -8.34
C SER A 209 20.30 -9.24 -8.54
N ASN A 210 19.01 -9.51 -8.54
CA ASN A 210 18.42 -10.84 -8.79
C ASN A 210 17.73 -10.95 -10.17
N GLY A 211 18.03 -10.03 -11.10
CA GLY A 211 17.61 -10.13 -12.51
C GLY A 211 16.25 -9.48 -12.83
N VAL A 212 15.62 -8.77 -11.91
CA VAL A 212 14.37 -8.06 -12.15
C VAL A 212 14.65 -6.59 -12.50
N TYR A 213 14.28 -6.15 -13.70
CA TYR A 213 14.60 -4.80 -14.21
C TYR A 213 13.36 -4.00 -14.67
N ARG A 214 12.18 -4.60 -14.64
CA ARG A 214 10.93 -3.97 -15.08
C ARG A 214 9.91 -4.06 -13.99
N ASP A 215 8.95 -3.13 -14.00
CA ASP A 215 7.81 -3.13 -13.08
C ASP A 215 8.21 -3.19 -11.60
N LEU A 216 9.39 -2.66 -11.28
CA LEU A 216 10.02 -2.74 -9.96
C LEU A 216 9.10 -2.31 -8.80
N PRO A 217 8.30 -1.22 -8.88
CA PRO A 217 7.39 -0.86 -7.81
C PRO A 217 6.42 -1.99 -7.46
N TYR A 218 5.87 -2.68 -8.46
CA TYR A 218 4.91 -3.77 -8.25
C TYR A 218 5.58 -5.06 -7.75
N TYR A 219 6.82 -5.33 -8.18
CA TYR A 219 7.61 -6.42 -7.62
C TYR A 219 7.95 -6.18 -6.15
N VAL A 220 8.28 -4.94 -5.77
CA VAL A 220 8.50 -4.56 -4.37
C VAL A 220 7.23 -4.78 -3.55
N ASP A 221 6.07 -4.31 -4.04
CA ASP A 221 4.79 -4.49 -3.35
C ASP A 221 4.46 -5.96 -3.15
N LEU A 222 4.65 -6.76 -4.20
CA LEU A 222 4.37 -8.19 -4.16
C LEU A 222 5.29 -8.93 -3.19
N LEU A 223 6.60 -8.65 -3.24
CA LEU A 223 7.59 -9.23 -2.32
C LEU A 223 7.25 -8.86 -0.87
N CYS A 224 6.98 -7.60 -0.61
CA CYS A 224 6.60 -7.13 0.73
C CYS A 224 5.31 -7.78 1.23
N ALA A 225 4.28 -7.88 0.39
CA ALA A 225 3.04 -8.53 0.76
C ALA A 225 3.24 -10.03 1.05
N HIS A 226 4.11 -10.71 0.30
CA HIS A 226 4.43 -12.11 0.53
C HIS A 226 5.19 -12.32 1.85
N ILE A 227 6.17 -11.46 2.16
CA ILE A 227 6.88 -11.47 3.44
C ILE A 227 5.90 -11.31 4.61
N TYR A 228 4.99 -10.34 4.52
CA TYR A 228 4.02 -10.10 5.59
C TYR A 228 2.98 -11.22 5.69
N ALA A 229 2.58 -11.82 4.56
CA ALA A 229 1.71 -12.99 4.54
C ALA A 229 2.34 -14.19 5.25
N ALA A 230 3.64 -14.45 5.04
CA ALA A 230 4.38 -15.49 5.74
C ALA A 230 4.40 -15.22 7.26
N TYR A 231 4.71 -13.98 7.66
CA TYR A 231 4.66 -13.59 9.08
C TYR A 231 3.29 -13.83 9.71
N ILE A 232 2.20 -13.48 9.03
CA ILE A 232 0.83 -13.73 9.52
C ILE A 232 0.59 -15.22 9.69
N ASN A 233 1.03 -16.05 8.75
CA ASN A 233 0.86 -17.50 8.80
C ASN A 233 1.64 -18.11 9.97
N ASP A 234 2.87 -17.67 10.20
CA ASP A 234 3.74 -18.20 11.25
C ASP A 234 3.30 -17.79 12.66
N LYS A 235 2.96 -16.51 12.85
CA LYS A 235 2.56 -15.94 14.15
C LYS A 235 1.07 -16.08 14.44
N GLY A 236 0.23 -16.11 13.40
CA GLY A 236 -1.24 -16.16 13.50
C GLY A 236 -1.85 -17.56 13.41
N GLY A 237 -1.04 -18.59 13.25
CA GLY A 237 -1.45 -19.95 12.89
C GLY A 237 -2.49 -20.64 13.77
N GLN A 238 -2.84 -20.09 14.94
CA GLN A 238 -3.94 -20.61 15.76
C GLN A 238 -5.22 -19.76 15.74
N TYR A 239 -5.13 -18.44 15.50
CA TYR A 239 -6.29 -17.53 15.57
C TYR A 239 -6.87 -17.15 14.21
N LEU A 240 -6.09 -17.20 13.14
CA LEU A 240 -6.54 -16.85 11.80
C LEU A 240 -7.01 -18.05 10.97
N HIS A 241 -6.60 -19.27 11.34
CA HIS A 241 -7.11 -20.50 10.71
C HIS A 241 -8.62 -20.68 10.88
N ALA A 242 -9.20 -20.27 12.00
CA ALA A 242 -10.62 -20.43 12.26
C ALA A 242 -11.54 -19.61 11.34
N ASP A 243 -11.06 -18.45 10.86
CA ASP A 243 -11.85 -17.55 10.01
C ASP A 243 -11.55 -17.70 8.49
N PHE A 244 -10.53 -18.48 8.11
CA PHE A 244 -9.97 -18.46 6.76
C PHE A 244 -9.86 -19.83 6.07
N CYS A 245 -9.94 -20.94 6.81
CA CYS A 245 -9.78 -22.28 6.25
C CYS A 245 -11.04 -23.12 6.36
N GLY A 246 -11.73 -23.28 5.21
CA GLY A 246 -12.36 -24.56 4.92
C GLY A 246 -11.28 -25.60 4.53
N PRO A 247 -11.61 -26.91 4.43
CA PRO A 247 -10.65 -28.00 4.19
C PRO A 247 -10.04 -28.05 2.77
N ALA A 248 -9.94 -26.92 2.08
CA ALA A 248 -9.32 -26.79 0.78
C ALA A 248 -7.81 -26.55 0.92
N LYS A 249 -7.02 -27.13 0.03
CA LYS A 249 -5.57 -26.91 -0.13
C LYS A 249 -5.26 -25.42 0.08
N VAL A 250 -4.48 -25.09 1.10
CA VAL A 250 -4.17 -23.68 1.43
C VAL A 250 -3.37 -23.10 0.28
N ASP A 251 -3.96 -22.16 -0.44
CA ASP A 251 -3.28 -21.43 -1.49
C ASP A 251 -2.21 -20.51 -0.87
N ALA A 252 -0.94 -20.80 -1.15
CA ALA A 252 0.21 -20.08 -0.59
C ALA A 252 0.16 -18.57 -0.88
N MET A 253 -0.46 -18.16 -2.00
CA MET A 253 -0.60 -16.77 -2.40
C MET A 253 -1.90 -16.09 -1.93
N ALA A 254 -2.79 -16.80 -1.24
CA ALA A 254 -4.11 -16.26 -0.85
C ALA A 254 -4.01 -15.01 0.04
N HIS A 255 -3.15 -15.06 1.06
CA HIS A 255 -2.94 -13.91 1.95
C HIS A 255 -2.22 -12.76 1.24
N THR A 256 -1.24 -13.05 0.38
CA THR A 256 -0.54 -12.07 -0.44
C THR A 256 -1.52 -11.30 -1.34
N ARG A 257 -2.39 -12.03 -2.08
CA ARG A 257 -3.44 -11.41 -2.89
C ARG A 257 -4.38 -10.53 -2.06
N ARG A 258 -4.76 -11.01 -0.88
CA ARG A 258 -5.66 -10.28 0.01
C ARG A 258 -5.06 -8.99 0.56
N LEU A 259 -3.78 -9.00 0.95
CA LEU A 259 -3.07 -7.81 1.39
C LEU A 259 -3.03 -6.74 0.31
N LEU A 260 -2.79 -7.15 -0.93
CA LEU A 260 -2.72 -6.27 -2.10
C LEU A 260 -4.11 -5.93 -2.69
N GLY A 261 -5.18 -6.54 -2.17
CA GLY A 261 -6.53 -6.39 -2.71
C GLY A 261 -6.75 -7.06 -4.06
N LEU A 262 -5.81 -7.92 -4.53
CA LEU A 262 -5.88 -8.62 -5.81
C LEU A 262 -6.90 -9.74 -5.84
N ASP A 263 -7.44 -10.13 -4.70
CA ASP A 263 -8.61 -11.01 -4.63
C ASP A 263 -9.89 -10.35 -5.20
N ALA A 264 -9.84 -9.05 -5.59
CA ALA A 264 -10.87 -8.36 -6.38
C ALA A 264 -10.75 -8.58 -7.89
N VAL A 265 -9.58 -9.00 -8.38
CA VAL A 265 -9.28 -9.16 -9.80
C VAL A 265 -9.14 -10.63 -10.15
N ASP A 266 -9.74 -11.03 -11.26
CA ASP A 266 -9.45 -12.32 -11.88
C ASP A 266 -8.12 -12.21 -12.63
N THR A 267 -7.10 -12.87 -12.12
CA THR A 267 -5.75 -12.82 -12.68
C THR A 267 -5.64 -13.51 -14.05
N GLU A 268 -6.62 -14.33 -14.44
CA GLU A 268 -6.63 -14.97 -15.77
C GLU A 268 -7.21 -14.07 -16.85
N SER A 269 -8.31 -13.40 -16.54
CA SER A 269 -9.06 -12.58 -17.52
C SER A 269 -8.81 -11.08 -17.35
N GLY A 270 -8.15 -10.64 -16.26
CA GLY A 270 -8.05 -9.21 -15.88
C GLY A 270 -9.39 -8.58 -15.50
N ARG A 271 -10.46 -9.39 -15.33
CA ARG A 271 -11.79 -8.92 -14.98
C ARG A 271 -11.93 -8.77 -13.47
N THR A 272 -12.68 -7.77 -13.06
CA THR A 272 -13.03 -7.58 -11.64
C THR A 272 -14.07 -8.62 -11.21
N ARG A 273 -13.88 -9.16 -10.00
CA ARG A 273 -14.80 -10.14 -9.41
C ARG A 273 -15.83 -9.46 -8.52
N LEU A 274 -16.90 -10.23 -8.24
CA LEU A 274 -17.84 -9.88 -7.17
C LEU A 274 -17.11 -9.77 -5.83
N LYS A 275 -17.36 -8.70 -5.09
CA LYS A 275 -16.81 -8.44 -3.75
C LYS A 275 -17.90 -8.25 -2.73
N LEU A 276 -17.58 -8.60 -1.49
CA LEU A 276 -18.39 -8.26 -0.33
C LEU A 276 -17.82 -7.00 0.31
N ILE A 277 -18.64 -5.94 0.37
CA ILE A 277 -18.36 -4.71 1.10
C ILE A 277 -19.38 -4.64 2.24
N ASP A 278 -18.91 -4.57 3.47
CA ASP A 278 -19.74 -4.57 4.69
C ASP A 278 -20.77 -5.70 4.75
N GLY A 279 -20.44 -6.86 4.16
CA GLY A 279 -21.32 -8.03 4.12
C GLY A 279 -22.27 -8.09 2.91
N GLU A 280 -22.36 -7.04 2.10
CA GLU A 280 -23.15 -7.02 0.88
C GLU A 280 -22.31 -7.33 -0.36
N ALA A 281 -22.94 -8.02 -1.33
CA ALA A 281 -22.30 -8.34 -2.59
C ALA A 281 -22.22 -7.10 -3.48
N TYR A 282 -20.98 -6.71 -3.84
CA TYR A 282 -20.69 -5.58 -4.72
C TYR A 282 -20.11 -6.08 -6.04
N VAL A 283 -20.74 -5.73 -7.14
CA VAL A 283 -20.28 -6.04 -8.50
C VAL A 283 -19.43 -4.89 -8.98
N LEU A 284 -18.13 -5.13 -9.12
CA LEU A 284 -17.23 -4.17 -9.74
C LEU A 284 -17.59 -3.96 -11.20
N GLY A 285 -17.66 -2.72 -11.63
CA GLY A 285 -17.93 -2.36 -13.02
C GLY A 285 -16.97 -3.08 -13.98
N GLU A 286 -17.39 -3.30 -15.23
CA GLU A 286 -16.47 -3.82 -16.24
C GLU A 286 -15.29 -2.89 -16.39
N PRO A 287 -14.02 -3.40 -16.41
CA PRO A 287 -12.87 -2.56 -16.64
C PRO A 287 -13.06 -1.86 -17.99
N ARG A 288 -13.07 -0.51 -17.98
CA ARG A 288 -13.09 0.25 -19.21
C ARG A 288 -11.88 -0.19 -20.02
N ARG A 289 -12.10 -0.67 -21.23
CA ARG A 289 -11.01 -1.00 -22.16
C ARG A 289 -10.18 0.26 -22.34
N LEU A 290 -8.94 0.21 -21.94
CA LEU A 290 -7.98 1.26 -22.28
C LEU A 290 -7.94 1.28 -23.81
N SER A 291 -8.40 2.37 -24.40
CA SER A 291 -8.22 2.61 -25.83
C SER A 291 -6.73 2.71 -26.08
N SER A 292 -6.23 1.76 -26.86
CA SER A 292 -4.87 1.69 -27.39
C SER A 292 -4.44 2.98 -28.11
#